data_9699cec86fc1ec5c8691e7c13dbebd49
#
_entry.id   9699cec86fc1ec5c8691e7c13dbebd49
#
_cell.length_a   1.000
_cell.length_b   1.000
_cell.length_c   1.000
_cell.angle_alpha   90.00
_cell.angle_beta   90.00
_cell.angle_gamma   90.00
#
_symmetry.space_group_name_H-M   'P 1'
#
loop_
_entity.id
_entity.type
_entity.pdbx_description
1 polymer ?
#
loop_
_entity_poly.entity_id
_entity_poly.type
_entity_poly.pdbx_seq_one_letter_code
_entity_poly.pdbx_strand_id
1 'polypeptide(L)'
;AEDGIRDTSVTGVQTCALPIFLSTPTGSTAYSLSAGGPVITPDCPVVQLTPIAPHSLASRALVFNDSEPVTVFPATPERLVMVVDGNAGCYVWPEDRVLIRKSKHSVKFIRLEDHEFFQVLRNKLGWGLPHVAKPNK
;
A
#
# COMPACT_ATOMS: atom_id res chain seq x y z
N ALA A 1 10.54 -23.72 29.38
CA ALA A 1 10.87 -22.33 29.12
C ALA A 1 10.10 -21.95 27.85
N GLU A 2 8.97 -21.26 28.02
CA GLU A 2 8.14 -20.74 26.93
C GLU A 2 8.76 -19.43 26.50
N ASP A 3 9.37 -19.44 25.31
CA ASP A 3 9.77 -18.22 24.64
C ASP A 3 8.50 -17.52 24.14
N GLY A 4 8.04 -16.57 24.95
CA GLY A 4 6.94 -15.69 24.59
C GLY A 4 7.31 -14.88 23.37
N ILE A 5 6.75 -15.25 22.21
CA ILE A 5 6.69 -14.39 21.04
C ILE A 5 5.93 -13.13 21.48
N ARG A 6 6.66 -12.04 21.71
CA ARG A 6 6.03 -10.73 21.87
C ARG A 6 5.34 -10.41 20.56
N ASP A 7 4.04 -10.54 20.55
CA ASP A 7 3.17 -10.12 19.48
C ASP A 7 3.23 -8.58 19.40
N THR A 8 4.16 -8.07 18.61
CA THR A 8 4.25 -6.65 18.23
C THR A 8 3.40 -6.37 17.00
N SER A 9 2.33 -7.15 16.79
CA SER A 9 1.38 -6.87 15.74
C SER A 9 0.75 -5.50 15.98
N VAL A 10 0.67 -4.68 14.93
CA VAL A 10 -0.14 -3.45 14.94
C VAL A 10 -1.60 -3.87 15.09
N THR A 11 -1.99 -4.22 16.30
CA THR A 11 -3.35 -4.58 16.66
C THR A 11 -4.15 -3.30 16.82
N GLY A 12 -5.11 -3.04 15.97
CA GLY A 12 -6.12 -2.04 16.28
C GLY A 12 -6.74 -1.23 15.17
N VAL A 13 -6.50 -1.52 13.90
CA VAL A 13 -7.34 -0.94 12.85
C VAL A 13 -8.50 -1.89 12.57
N GLN A 14 -9.53 -1.82 13.41
CA GLN A 14 -10.80 -2.48 13.14
C GLN A 14 -11.53 -1.66 12.08
N THR A 15 -11.29 -1.97 10.81
CA THR A 15 -12.08 -1.43 9.72
C THR A 15 -13.21 -2.38 9.44
N CYS A 16 -14.44 -1.90 9.55
CA CYS A 16 -15.62 -2.52 8.98
C CYS A 16 -15.31 -2.95 7.53
N ALA A 17 -15.26 -4.25 7.23
CA ALA A 17 -15.23 -4.91 5.91
C ALA A 17 -14.75 -4.07 4.69
N LEU A 18 -13.78 -3.19 4.85
CA LEU A 18 -13.27 -2.36 3.78
C LEU A 18 -12.11 -3.09 3.08
N PRO A 19 -12.10 -3.12 1.76
CA PRO A 19 -10.92 -3.59 1.05
C PRO A 19 -9.74 -2.68 1.38
N ILE A 20 -8.60 -3.30 1.66
CA ILE A 20 -7.34 -2.61 1.94
C ILE A 20 -6.34 -2.91 0.84
N PHE A 21 -5.49 -1.96 0.55
CA PHE A 21 -4.41 -2.10 -0.40
C PHE A 21 -3.07 -1.90 0.31
N LEU A 22 -2.18 -2.86 0.19
CA LEU A 22 -0.84 -2.80 0.75
C LEU A 22 0.16 -2.60 -0.38
N SER A 23 1.03 -1.62 -0.25
CA SER A 23 2.01 -1.29 -1.28
C SER A 23 3.40 -1.02 -0.72
N THR A 24 4.39 -1.32 -1.54
CA THR A 24 5.77 -0.83 -1.37
C THR A 24 5.86 0.65 -1.78
N PRO A 25 6.96 1.35 -1.47
CA PRO A 25 7.18 2.72 -1.93
C PRO A 25 7.05 2.88 -3.46
N THR A 26 7.60 1.95 -4.23
CA THR A 26 7.45 1.94 -5.69
C THR A 26 5.98 1.85 -6.11
N GLY A 27 5.18 1.04 -5.41
CA GLY A 27 3.74 0.90 -5.66
C GLY A 27 2.89 2.06 -5.16
N SER A 28 3.46 2.99 -4.36
CA SER A 28 2.73 4.14 -3.82
C SER A 28 2.20 5.08 -4.90
N THR A 29 2.86 5.12 -6.05
CA THR A 29 2.46 5.93 -7.21
C THR A 29 1.53 5.22 -8.19
N ALA A 30 1.13 3.98 -7.89
CA ALA A 30 0.19 3.18 -8.67
C ALA A 30 -1.23 3.24 -8.08
N TYR A 31 -1.88 2.11 -7.88
CA TYR A 31 -3.26 2.05 -7.39
C TYR A 31 -3.43 2.67 -5.99
N SER A 32 -2.42 2.59 -5.14
CA SER A 32 -2.42 3.23 -3.82
C SER A 32 -2.65 4.74 -3.91
N LEU A 33 -2.02 5.41 -4.89
CA LEU A 33 -2.24 6.84 -5.13
C LEU A 33 -3.71 7.13 -5.49
N SER A 34 -4.29 6.32 -6.37
CA SER A 34 -5.71 6.46 -6.75
C SER A 34 -6.67 6.24 -5.57
N ALA A 35 -6.28 5.40 -4.61
CA ALA A 35 -7.02 5.18 -3.38
C ALA A 35 -6.79 6.27 -2.30
N GLY A 36 -6.01 7.31 -2.62
CA GLY A 36 -5.74 8.43 -1.69
C GLY A 36 -4.54 8.21 -0.77
N GLY A 37 -3.69 7.24 -1.06
CA GLY A 37 -2.44 7.03 -0.35
C GLY A 37 -1.38 8.09 -0.67
N PRO A 38 -0.43 8.35 0.24
CA PRO A 38 0.68 9.26 0.00
C PRO A 38 1.66 8.72 -1.06
N VAL A 39 2.34 9.62 -1.74
CA VAL A 39 3.50 9.30 -2.57
C VAL A 39 4.71 9.11 -1.67
N ILE A 40 5.40 7.99 -1.85
CA ILE A 40 6.59 7.62 -1.07
C ILE A 40 7.76 7.44 -2.02
N THR A 41 8.92 8.02 -1.66
CA THR A 41 10.14 7.85 -2.46
C THR A 41 10.63 6.40 -2.39
N PRO A 42 11.15 5.85 -3.50
CA PRO A 42 11.47 4.42 -3.61
C PRO A 42 12.53 3.89 -2.63
N ASP A 43 13.34 4.77 -2.08
CA ASP A 43 14.43 4.48 -1.14
C ASP A 43 13.97 4.44 0.33
N CYS A 44 12.73 4.84 0.62
CA CYS A 44 12.19 4.76 1.98
C CYS A 44 11.95 3.30 2.40
N PRO A 45 12.45 2.87 3.58
CA PRO A 45 12.26 1.50 4.08
C PRO A 45 10.90 1.36 4.78
N VAL A 46 9.82 1.52 4.03
CA VAL A 46 8.46 1.53 4.55
C VAL A 46 7.51 0.70 3.70
N VAL A 47 6.37 0.37 4.27
CA VAL A 47 5.20 -0.21 3.60
C VAL A 47 4.01 0.67 3.90
N GLN A 48 3.10 0.77 2.96
CA GLN A 48 1.91 1.58 3.04
C GLN A 48 0.67 0.69 2.97
N LEU A 49 -0.28 0.92 3.88
CA LEU A 49 -1.61 0.33 3.88
C LEU A 49 -2.63 1.43 3.61
N THR A 50 -3.38 1.28 2.53
CA THR A 50 -4.37 2.27 2.09
C THR A 50 -5.76 1.63 2.09
N PRO A 51 -6.74 2.16 2.84
CA PRO A 51 -8.13 1.74 2.73
C PRO A 51 -8.71 2.16 1.37
N ILE A 52 -9.49 1.30 0.74
CA ILE A 52 -10.15 1.58 -0.54
C ILE A 52 -11.59 2.01 -0.27
N ALA A 53 -11.97 3.20 -0.75
CA ALA A 53 -13.31 3.77 -0.61
C ALA A 53 -13.88 3.66 0.83
N PRO A 54 -13.17 4.16 1.86
CA PRO A 54 -13.64 4.04 3.22
C PRO A 54 -14.88 4.91 3.45
N HIS A 55 -15.89 4.33 4.11
CA HIS A 55 -17.09 5.08 4.52
C HIS A 55 -16.84 6.06 5.67
N SER A 56 -15.75 5.87 6.41
CA SER A 56 -15.38 6.74 7.52
C SER A 56 -14.36 7.79 7.08
N LEU A 57 -14.66 9.05 7.38
CA LEU A 57 -13.72 10.16 7.17
C LEU A 57 -12.46 10.07 8.04
N ALA A 58 -12.48 9.25 9.07
CA ALA A 58 -11.33 9.01 9.94
C ALA A 58 -10.33 7.99 9.36
N SER A 59 -10.74 7.17 8.40
CA SER A 59 -9.85 6.20 7.78
C SER A 59 -8.79 6.90 6.93
N ARG A 60 -7.53 6.61 7.24
CA ARG A 60 -6.37 7.19 6.56
C ARG A 60 -5.41 6.08 6.16
N ALA A 61 -4.61 6.34 5.14
CA ALA A 61 -3.48 5.48 4.81
C ALA A 61 -2.47 5.50 5.95
N LEU A 62 -1.95 4.32 6.29
CA LEU A 62 -0.91 4.11 7.28
C LEU A 62 0.40 3.82 6.58
N VAL A 63 1.48 4.41 7.08
CA VAL A 63 2.85 4.14 6.63
C VAL A 63 3.64 3.65 7.83
N PHE A 64 4.28 2.50 7.69
CA PHE A 64 5.05 1.87 8.77
C PHE A 64 6.35 1.27 8.22
N ASN A 65 7.29 0.97 9.11
CA ASN A 65 8.59 0.44 8.74
C ASN A 65 8.47 -0.94 8.09
N ASP A 66 9.23 -1.21 7.03
CA ASP A 66 9.19 -2.47 6.29
C ASP A 66 9.85 -3.66 7.02
N SER A 67 10.54 -3.40 8.13
CA SER A 67 11.07 -4.44 9.02
C SER A 67 9.99 -5.08 9.89
N GLU A 68 8.86 -4.39 10.08
CA GLU A 68 7.76 -4.88 10.91
C GLU A 68 6.84 -5.80 10.09
N PRO A 69 6.55 -7.00 10.57
CA PRO A 69 5.58 -7.87 9.92
C PRO A 69 4.16 -7.33 10.15
N VAL A 70 3.33 -7.40 9.11
CA VAL A 70 1.92 -7.02 9.17
C VAL A 70 1.06 -8.26 9.09
N THR A 71 0.17 -8.44 10.04
CA THR A 71 -0.83 -9.51 9.99
C THR A 71 -2.19 -8.90 9.66
N VAL A 72 -2.80 -9.40 8.59
CA VAL A 72 -4.15 -9.03 8.16
C VAL A 72 -5.07 -10.23 8.35
N PHE A 73 -6.24 -9.98 8.91
CA PHE A 73 -7.27 -10.99 9.06
C PHE A 73 -8.64 -10.42 8.68
N PRO A 74 -9.54 -11.25 8.12
CA PRO A 74 -10.88 -10.82 7.80
C PRO A 74 -11.66 -10.37 9.03
N ALA A 75 -12.34 -9.25 8.95
CA ALA A 75 -13.27 -8.77 9.97
C ALA A 75 -14.74 -9.04 9.56
N THR A 76 -14.96 -9.95 8.63
CA THR A 76 -16.29 -10.33 8.08
C THR A 76 -16.43 -11.84 8.12
N PRO A 77 -17.66 -12.38 8.29
CA PRO A 77 -17.89 -13.81 8.19
C PRO A 77 -17.81 -14.37 6.76
N GLU A 78 -17.67 -13.50 5.79
CA GLU A 78 -17.56 -13.87 4.39
C GLU A 78 -16.10 -14.12 3.99
N ARG A 79 -15.91 -15.02 3.03
CA ARG A 79 -14.60 -15.23 2.42
C ARG A 79 -14.19 -13.99 1.59
N LEU A 80 -12.95 -13.62 1.68
CA LEU A 80 -12.35 -12.54 0.90
C LEU A 80 -11.48 -13.11 -0.23
N VAL A 81 -11.10 -12.25 -1.14
CA VAL A 81 -10.15 -12.57 -2.21
C VAL A 81 -8.90 -11.72 -1.99
N MET A 82 -7.76 -12.36 -1.89
CA MET A 82 -6.47 -11.69 -1.93
C MET A 82 -5.98 -11.63 -3.38
N VAL A 83 -5.60 -10.45 -3.82
CA VAL A 83 -5.03 -10.20 -5.15
C VAL A 83 -3.60 -9.70 -4.98
N VAL A 84 -2.67 -10.28 -5.72
CA VAL A 84 -1.25 -9.89 -5.68
C VAL A 84 -0.84 -9.43 -7.07
N ASP A 85 -0.36 -8.19 -7.18
CA ASP A 85 0.10 -7.57 -8.44
C ASP A 85 -0.90 -7.71 -9.61
N GLY A 86 -2.20 -7.54 -9.31
CA GLY A 86 -3.27 -7.66 -10.30
C GLY A 86 -3.68 -9.08 -10.67
N ASN A 87 -2.98 -10.09 -10.17
CA ASN A 87 -3.35 -11.48 -10.38
C ASN A 87 -4.25 -11.98 -9.27
N ALA A 88 -5.29 -12.73 -9.63
CA ALA A 88 -6.13 -13.40 -8.65
C ALA A 88 -5.24 -14.34 -7.82
N GLY A 89 -5.17 -14.05 -6.53
CA GLY A 89 -4.39 -14.84 -5.58
C GLY A 89 -5.20 -16.02 -5.03
N CYS A 90 -5.52 -15.96 -3.75
CA CYS A 90 -6.29 -17.01 -3.09
C CYS A 90 -7.49 -16.45 -2.36
N TYR A 91 -8.39 -17.35 -1.96
CA TYR A 91 -9.43 -17.02 -0.99
C TYR A 91 -8.83 -16.94 0.40
N VAL A 92 -9.32 -16.00 1.20
CA VAL A 92 -8.99 -15.81 2.61
C VAL A 92 -10.28 -16.00 3.39
N TRP A 93 -10.30 -17.01 4.26
CA TRP A 93 -11.45 -17.35 5.09
C TRP A 93 -11.43 -16.55 6.39
N PRO A 94 -12.55 -16.43 7.11
CA PRO A 94 -12.64 -15.65 8.36
C PRO A 94 -11.60 -16.04 9.43
N GLU A 95 -11.21 -17.31 9.47
CA GLU A 95 -10.23 -17.86 10.42
C GLU A 95 -8.77 -17.71 9.95
N ASP A 96 -8.56 -17.34 8.67
CA ASP A 96 -7.22 -17.21 8.10
C ASP A 96 -6.53 -15.94 8.57
N ARG A 97 -5.21 -16.01 8.54
CA ARG A 97 -4.31 -14.88 8.80
C ARG A 97 -3.32 -14.74 7.67
N VAL A 98 -3.26 -13.56 7.09
CA VAL A 98 -2.31 -13.22 6.03
C VAL A 98 -1.13 -12.48 6.66
N LEU A 99 0.01 -13.15 6.77
CA LEU A 99 1.25 -12.56 7.26
C LEU A 99 2.03 -11.96 6.10
N ILE A 100 2.26 -10.66 6.15
CA ILE A 100 2.99 -9.90 5.15
C ILE A 100 4.30 -9.44 5.77
N ARG A 101 5.40 -9.75 5.11
CA ARG A 101 6.74 -9.37 5.58
C ARG A 101 7.65 -9.06 4.40
N LYS A 102 8.69 -8.27 4.64
CA LYS A 102 9.74 -7.98 3.67
C LYS A 102 10.40 -9.28 3.21
N SER A 103 10.54 -9.44 1.90
CA SER A 103 11.25 -10.57 1.31
C SER A 103 12.75 -10.42 1.54
N LYS A 104 13.45 -11.57 1.65
CA LYS A 104 14.91 -11.63 1.60
C LYS A 104 15.47 -11.39 0.18
N HIS A 105 14.60 -11.52 -0.82
CA HIS A 105 14.95 -11.30 -2.22
C HIS A 105 14.54 -9.89 -2.65
N SER A 106 15.38 -9.26 -3.44
CA SER A 106 15.13 -7.95 -4.04
C SER A 106 15.13 -8.05 -5.56
N VAL A 107 14.32 -7.22 -6.20
CA VAL A 107 14.32 -7.06 -7.65
C VAL A 107 15.13 -5.79 -7.97
N LYS A 108 16.02 -5.90 -8.96
CA LYS A 108 16.80 -4.77 -9.46
C LYS A 108 16.18 -4.27 -10.76
N PHE A 109 15.81 -3.01 -10.78
CA PHE A 109 15.35 -2.35 -12.00
C PHE A 109 16.54 -1.71 -12.73
N ILE A 110 16.68 -2.00 -14.02
CA ILE A 110 17.65 -1.33 -14.89
C ILE A 110 16.99 -0.03 -15.35
N ARG A 111 17.67 1.09 -15.11
CA ARG A 111 17.30 2.40 -15.66
C ARG A 111 18.24 2.73 -16.80
N LEU A 112 17.68 3.05 -17.94
CA LEU A 112 18.45 3.41 -19.14
C LEU A 112 18.81 4.91 -19.18
N GLU A 113 18.09 5.72 -18.40
CA GLU A 113 18.30 7.17 -18.30
C GLU A 113 18.21 7.60 -16.83
N ASP A 114 18.98 8.63 -16.47
CA ASP A 114 18.96 9.25 -15.14
C ASP A 114 17.71 10.14 -15.00
N HIS A 115 16.54 9.51 -14.89
CA HIS A 115 15.33 10.22 -14.53
C HIS A 115 15.23 10.30 -13.00
N GLU A 116 15.34 11.51 -12.47
CA GLU A 116 15.05 11.76 -11.06
C GLU A 116 13.56 11.46 -10.77
N PHE A 117 13.31 10.82 -9.64
CA PHE A 117 11.97 10.44 -9.20
C PHE A 117 10.95 11.59 -9.29
N PHE A 118 11.34 12.77 -8.79
CA PHE A 118 10.47 13.94 -8.79
C PHE A 118 10.22 14.51 -10.19
N GLN A 119 11.16 14.36 -11.11
CA GLN A 119 10.95 14.76 -12.51
C GLN A 119 9.91 13.87 -13.17
N VAL A 120 9.97 12.56 -12.92
CA VAL A 120 8.96 11.61 -13.42
C VAL A 120 7.58 11.92 -12.85
N LEU A 121 7.48 12.21 -11.53
CA LEU A 121 6.23 12.61 -10.89
C LEU A 121 5.65 13.88 -11.51
N ARG A 122 6.48 14.90 -11.70
CA ARG A 122 6.05 16.17 -12.32
C ARG A 122 5.48 15.92 -13.72
N ASN A 123 6.18 15.14 -14.52
CA ASN A 123 5.78 14.88 -15.91
C ASN A 123 4.52 14.04 -16.01
N LYS A 124 4.38 13.02 -15.16
CA LYS A 124 3.26 12.07 -15.21
C LYS A 124 2.01 12.55 -14.48
N LEU A 125 2.17 13.26 -13.35
CA LEU A 125 1.07 13.69 -12.50
C LEU A 125 0.75 15.20 -12.67
N GLY A 126 1.51 15.94 -13.48
CA GLY A 126 1.30 17.37 -13.66
C GLY A 126 1.65 18.21 -12.43
N TRP A 127 2.43 17.69 -11.48
CA TRP A 127 2.77 18.39 -10.26
C TRP A 127 3.66 19.60 -10.52
N GLY A 128 3.21 20.78 -10.03
CA GLY A 128 3.93 22.04 -10.18
C GLY A 128 3.92 22.61 -11.60
N LEU A 129 3.12 22.06 -12.50
CA LEU A 129 2.83 22.72 -13.77
C LEU A 129 1.77 23.81 -13.55
N PRO A 130 1.96 25.03 -14.12
CA PRO A 130 0.92 26.04 -14.05
C PRO A 130 -0.35 25.50 -14.72
N HIS A 131 -1.48 25.71 -14.07
CA HIS A 131 -2.79 25.42 -14.66
C HIS A 131 -2.98 26.33 -15.86
N VAL A 132 -2.63 25.86 -17.04
CA VAL A 132 -2.97 26.56 -18.27
C VAL A 132 -4.47 26.38 -18.46
N ALA A 133 -5.23 27.41 -18.09
CA ALA A 133 -6.65 27.47 -18.42
C ALA A 133 -6.77 27.32 -19.93
N LYS A 134 -7.49 26.28 -20.40
CA LYS A 134 -7.77 26.11 -21.81
C LYS A 134 -8.52 27.39 -22.26
N PRO A 135 -8.06 28.08 -23.32
CA PRO A 135 -8.81 29.18 -23.86
C PRO A 135 -10.20 28.66 -24.29
N ASN A 136 -11.24 29.30 -23.76
CA ASN A 136 -12.60 29.07 -24.19
C ASN A 136 -12.67 29.25 -25.72
N LYS A 137 -13.02 28.18 -26.45
CA LYS A 137 -13.45 28.26 -27.85
C LYS A 137 -14.94 28.54 -27.88
#